data_8c501df904356030472df6d04c3d3f1e
#
_entry.id   8c501df904356030472df6d04c3d3f1e
#
_cell.length_a   1.000
_cell.length_b   1.000
_cell.length_c   1.000
_cell.angle_alpha   90.00
_cell.angle_beta   90.00
_cell.angle_gamma   90.00
#
_symmetry.space_group_name_H-M   'P 1'
#
loop_
_entity.id
_entity.type
_entity.pdbx_description
1 polymer ?
#
loop_
_entity_poly.entity_id
_entity_poly.type
_entity_poly.pdbx_seq_one_letter_code
_entity_poly.pdbx_strand_id
1 'polypeptide(L)'
;MSQFSFDVSLEEFEAKVIVPSQDVPIVVDFWAPWCEPCKVLKPLLEKLAEEYAGRFLLAMVNADENPEISQHFGVRSIPSVKVLFQGQLVDEFTGALPESEIRAFLDRFALPP
;
A
#
# COMPACT_ATOMS: atom_id res chain seq x y z
N MET A 1 10.77 10.88 -5.63
CA MET A 1 10.77 9.56 -5.02
C MET A 1 11.08 9.64 -3.55
N SER A 2 10.25 9.03 -2.78
CA SER A 2 10.37 9.05 -1.33
C SER A 2 11.07 7.78 -0.84
N GLN A 3 11.79 7.88 0.26
CA GLN A 3 12.34 6.69 0.91
C GLN A 3 11.26 5.86 1.59
N PHE A 4 10.05 6.41 1.74
CA PHE A 4 8.94 5.73 2.42
C PHE A 4 7.87 5.21 1.45
N SER A 5 8.00 5.47 0.16
CA SER A 5 7.10 4.96 -0.85
C SER A 5 7.88 4.56 -2.10
N PHE A 6 7.46 3.45 -2.72
CA PHE A 6 8.19 2.90 -3.85
C PHE A 6 7.29 2.02 -4.70
N ASP A 7 7.61 1.92 -5.98
CA ASP A 7 6.96 0.97 -6.87
C ASP A 7 7.59 -0.41 -6.64
N VAL A 8 6.79 -1.45 -6.79
CA VAL A 8 7.29 -2.80 -6.61
C VAL A 8 6.68 -3.74 -7.65
N SER A 9 7.52 -4.61 -8.21
CA SER A 9 7.11 -5.63 -9.16
C SER A 9 7.08 -6.99 -8.49
N LEU A 10 6.61 -8.01 -9.22
CA LEU A 10 6.56 -9.38 -8.71
C LEU A 10 7.95 -9.84 -8.25
N GLU A 11 8.98 -9.58 -9.07
CA GLU A 11 10.35 -10.02 -8.78
C GLU A 11 10.90 -9.38 -7.51
N GLU A 12 10.43 -8.19 -7.16
CA GLU A 12 10.92 -7.42 -6.02
C GLU A 12 10.06 -7.61 -4.77
N PHE A 13 8.90 -8.24 -4.92
CA PHE A 13 7.88 -8.22 -3.87
C PHE A 13 8.37 -8.82 -2.56
N GLU A 14 9.03 -9.94 -2.62
CA GLU A 14 9.52 -10.57 -1.39
C GLU A 14 10.53 -9.68 -0.68
N ALA A 15 11.53 -9.18 -1.40
CA ALA A 15 12.62 -8.41 -0.80
C ALA A 15 12.16 -7.03 -0.33
N LYS A 16 11.20 -6.40 -1.02
CA LYS A 16 10.80 -5.03 -0.70
C LYS A 16 9.54 -4.93 0.14
N VAL A 17 8.75 -5.99 0.22
CA VAL A 17 7.48 -5.98 0.95
C VAL A 17 7.47 -7.02 2.05
N ILE A 18 7.63 -8.30 1.70
CA ILE A 18 7.48 -9.38 2.67
C ILE A 18 8.56 -9.29 3.75
N VAL A 19 9.81 -9.18 3.35
CA VAL A 19 10.93 -9.12 4.31
C VAL A 19 10.81 -7.90 5.22
N PRO A 20 10.66 -6.67 4.70
CA PRO A 20 10.52 -5.52 5.58
C PRO A 20 9.27 -5.55 6.46
N SER A 21 8.22 -6.27 6.05
CA SER A 21 6.99 -6.37 6.85
C SER A 21 7.22 -7.04 8.19
N GLN A 22 8.33 -7.75 8.37
CA GLN A 22 8.66 -8.33 9.66
C GLN A 22 8.81 -7.27 10.75
N ASP A 23 9.27 -6.08 10.37
CA ASP A 23 9.60 -5.01 11.32
C ASP A 23 8.71 -3.79 11.21
N VAL A 24 8.08 -3.55 10.06
CA VAL A 24 7.28 -2.35 9.83
C VAL A 24 6.06 -2.71 8.97
N PRO A 25 4.89 -2.11 9.25
CA PRO A 25 3.72 -2.36 8.38
C PRO A 25 3.96 -1.84 6.97
N ILE A 26 3.57 -2.63 5.98
CA ILE A 26 3.67 -2.25 4.58
C ILE A 26 2.26 -2.08 4.03
N VAL A 27 1.96 -0.87 3.58
CA VAL A 27 0.69 -0.55 2.91
C VAL A 27 0.92 -0.78 1.42
N VAL A 28 0.18 -1.73 0.85
CA VAL A 28 0.31 -2.10 -0.56
C VAL A 28 -0.88 -1.53 -1.32
N ASP A 29 -0.62 -0.59 -2.23
CA ASP A 29 -1.65 0.07 -3.03
C ASP A 29 -1.67 -0.51 -4.44
N PHE A 30 -2.76 -1.22 -4.77
CA PHE A 30 -2.97 -1.77 -6.11
C PHE A 30 -3.70 -0.72 -6.94
N TRP A 31 -3.04 -0.27 -8.00
CA TRP A 31 -3.53 0.82 -8.85
C TRP A 31 -3.35 0.46 -10.32
N ALA A 32 -3.90 1.28 -11.22
CA ALA A 32 -3.66 1.16 -12.67
C ALA A 32 -3.76 2.55 -13.31
N PRO A 33 -3.07 2.78 -14.45
CA PRO A 33 -3.07 4.10 -15.09
C PRO A 33 -4.46 4.59 -15.53
N TRP A 34 -5.37 3.67 -15.83
CA TRP A 34 -6.73 4.01 -16.28
C TRP A 34 -7.72 4.23 -15.14
N CYS A 35 -7.29 4.03 -13.92
CA CYS A 35 -8.18 4.08 -12.74
C CYS A 35 -8.27 5.51 -12.22
N GLU A 36 -9.43 6.16 -12.41
CA GLU A 36 -9.63 7.54 -11.97
C GLU A 36 -9.51 7.72 -10.46
N PRO A 37 -10.19 6.90 -9.62
CA PRO A 37 -10.02 7.06 -8.16
C PRO A 37 -8.59 6.85 -7.69
N CYS A 38 -7.81 6.01 -8.40
CA CYS A 38 -6.40 5.80 -8.06
C CYS A 38 -5.58 7.09 -8.20
N LYS A 39 -5.97 7.96 -9.14
CA LYS A 39 -5.25 9.22 -9.38
C LYS A 39 -5.39 10.20 -8.21
N VAL A 40 -6.40 10.01 -7.39
CA VAL A 40 -6.60 10.80 -6.16
C VAL A 40 -5.95 10.11 -4.98
N LEU A 41 -6.17 8.81 -4.85
CA LEU A 41 -5.70 8.04 -3.69
C LEU A 41 -4.18 7.90 -3.64
N LYS A 42 -3.55 7.61 -4.77
CA LYS A 42 -2.12 7.34 -4.82
C LYS A 42 -1.29 8.52 -4.30
N PRO A 43 -1.47 9.76 -4.81
CA PRO A 43 -0.71 10.88 -4.26
C PRO A 43 -1.04 11.19 -2.81
N LEU A 44 -2.26 10.93 -2.37
CA LEU A 44 -2.62 11.12 -0.97
C LEU A 44 -1.87 10.13 -0.07
N LEU A 45 -1.80 8.87 -0.47
CA LEU A 45 -1.04 7.87 0.30
C LEU A 45 0.45 8.20 0.32
N GLU A 46 0.99 8.70 -0.80
CA GLU A 46 2.39 9.11 -0.85
C GLU A 46 2.67 10.27 0.11
N LYS A 47 1.77 11.25 0.16
CA LYS A 47 1.87 12.36 1.09
C LYS A 47 1.85 11.86 2.54
N LEU A 48 0.95 10.94 2.85
CA LEU A 48 0.82 10.41 4.20
C LEU A 48 2.03 9.56 4.59
N ALA A 49 2.60 8.81 3.64
CA ALA A 49 3.83 8.06 3.90
C ALA A 49 4.95 8.98 4.35
N GLU A 50 5.07 10.17 3.72
CA GLU A 50 6.05 11.17 4.13
C GLU A 50 5.75 11.73 5.52
N GLU A 51 4.49 12.05 5.78
CA GLU A 51 4.10 12.58 7.09
C GLU A 51 4.35 11.59 8.21
N TYR A 52 4.09 10.31 7.97
CA TYR A 52 4.27 9.27 8.98
C TYR A 52 5.73 8.83 9.12
N ALA A 53 6.59 9.27 8.20
CA ALA A 53 8.06 9.21 8.32
C ALA A 53 8.59 7.83 8.74
N GLY A 54 8.14 6.78 8.05
CA GLY A 54 8.64 5.42 8.31
C GLY A 54 7.85 4.63 9.33
N ARG A 55 6.79 5.18 9.88
CA ARG A 55 5.90 4.44 10.78
C ARG A 55 5.08 3.39 10.01
N PHE A 56 5.04 3.50 8.71
CA PHE A 56 4.65 2.48 7.74
C PHE A 56 5.37 2.77 6.44
N LEU A 57 5.47 1.79 5.55
CA LEU A 57 6.00 2.00 4.20
C LEU A 57 4.88 1.78 3.20
N LEU A 58 4.97 2.47 2.06
CA LEU A 58 3.98 2.39 0.99
C LEU A 58 4.59 1.71 -0.24
N ALA A 59 4.05 0.56 -0.60
CA ALA A 59 4.45 -0.16 -1.82
C ALA A 59 3.32 -0.03 -2.84
N MET A 60 3.64 0.47 -4.03
CA MET A 60 2.66 0.67 -5.09
C MET A 60 2.82 -0.41 -6.14
N VAL A 61 1.73 -1.14 -6.42
CA VAL A 61 1.72 -2.24 -7.38
C VAL A 61 0.81 -1.87 -8.54
N ASN A 62 1.38 -1.75 -9.74
CA ASN A 62 0.58 -1.59 -10.95
C ASN A 62 -0.10 -2.92 -11.25
N ALA A 63 -1.43 -2.97 -11.08
CA ALA A 63 -2.18 -4.21 -11.20
C ALA A 63 -2.14 -4.79 -12.63
N ASP A 64 -2.05 -3.94 -13.65
CA ASP A 64 -1.98 -4.40 -15.03
C ASP A 64 -0.67 -5.12 -15.31
N GLU A 65 0.42 -4.65 -14.72
CA GLU A 65 1.75 -5.22 -14.95
C GLU A 65 2.06 -6.39 -14.02
N ASN A 66 1.31 -6.54 -12.94
CA ASN A 66 1.57 -7.54 -11.91
C ASN A 66 0.32 -8.35 -11.56
N PRO A 67 -0.28 -9.04 -12.55
CA PRO A 67 -1.51 -9.78 -12.28
C PRO A 67 -1.36 -10.90 -11.25
N GLU A 68 -0.17 -11.47 -11.14
CA GLU A 68 0.05 -12.56 -10.19
C GLU A 68 -0.01 -12.08 -8.75
N ILE A 69 0.54 -10.88 -8.46
CA ILE A 69 0.43 -10.31 -7.13
C ILE A 69 -1.04 -10.00 -6.82
N SER A 70 -1.74 -9.41 -7.78
CA SER A 70 -3.15 -9.07 -7.62
C SER A 70 -4.00 -10.30 -7.32
N GLN A 71 -3.75 -11.39 -8.05
CA GLN A 71 -4.48 -12.65 -7.83
C GLN A 71 -4.17 -13.24 -6.47
N HIS A 72 -2.92 -13.19 -6.06
CA HIS A 72 -2.50 -13.74 -4.76
C HIS A 72 -3.27 -13.08 -3.61
N PHE A 73 -3.48 -11.76 -3.69
CA PHE A 73 -4.20 -11.02 -2.66
C PHE A 73 -5.69 -10.91 -2.91
N GLY A 74 -6.22 -11.57 -3.93
CA GLY A 74 -7.66 -11.56 -4.21
C GLY A 74 -8.20 -10.20 -4.62
N VAL A 75 -7.39 -9.40 -5.30
CA VAL A 75 -7.80 -8.06 -5.74
C VAL A 75 -8.81 -8.18 -6.86
N ARG A 76 -10.03 -7.68 -6.63
CA ARG A 76 -11.13 -7.74 -7.60
C ARG A 76 -11.46 -6.38 -8.19
N SER A 77 -11.15 -5.32 -7.48
CA SER A 77 -11.41 -3.97 -7.94
C SER A 77 -10.29 -3.08 -7.45
N ILE A 78 -10.04 -1.99 -8.14
CA ILE A 78 -9.01 -1.02 -7.77
C ILE A 78 -9.62 0.37 -7.64
N PRO A 79 -9.05 1.21 -6.76
CA PRO A 79 -7.88 0.92 -5.93
C PRO A 79 -8.20 -0.09 -4.83
N SER A 80 -7.22 -0.92 -4.52
CA SER A 80 -7.32 -1.87 -3.42
C SER A 80 -6.08 -1.70 -2.55
N VAL A 81 -6.27 -1.52 -1.25
CA VAL A 81 -5.18 -1.30 -0.32
C VAL A 81 -5.14 -2.47 0.66
N LYS A 82 -3.98 -3.11 0.74
CA LYS A 82 -3.74 -4.22 1.66
C LYS A 82 -2.62 -3.83 2.59
N VAL A 83 -2.71 -4.23 3.85
CA VAL A 83 -1.63 -3.96 4.82
C VAL A 83 -1.04 -5.26 5.28
N LEU A 84 0.28 -5.38 5.13
CA LEU A 84 1.03 -6.55 5.57
C LEU A 84 1.89 -6.19 6.78
N PHE A 85 1.90 -7.06 7.77
CA PHE A 85 2.79 -6.93 8.93
C PHE A 85 3.16 -8.32 9.41
N GLN A 86 4.45 -8.53 9.58
CA GLN A 86 4.99 -9.82 10.01
C GLN A 86 4.53 -10.95 9.07
N GLY A 87 4.55 -10.65 7.76
CA GLY A 87 4.24 -11.59 6.71
C GLY A 87 2.76 -11.90 6.54
N GLN A 88 1.87 -11.21 7.26
CA GLN A 88 0.45 -11.49 7.23
C GLN A 88 -0.38 -10.27 6.82
N LEU A 89 -1.51 -10.52 6.17
CA LEU A 89 -2.48 -9.48 5.86
C LEU A 89 -3.20 -9.10 7.15
N VAL A 90 -3.04 -7.85 7.59
CA VAL A 90 -3.61 -7.41 8.87
C VAL A 90 -4.78 -6.43 8.71
N ASP A 91 -4.89 -5.76 7.57
CA ASP A 91 -5.98 -4.81 7.31
C ASP A 91 -6.10 -4.56 5.81
N GLU A 92 -7.23 -3.99 5.39
CA GLU A 92 -7.45 -3.69 3.98
C GLU A 92 -8.64 -2.75 3.79
N PHE A 93 -8.67 -2.05 2.66
CA PHE A 93 -9.86 -1.36 2.18
C PHE A 93 -9.84 -1.28 0.66
N THR A 94 -11.00 -1.02 0.04
CA THR A 94 -11.12 -0.81 -1.41
C THR A 94 -11.76 0.53 -1.68
N GLY A 95 -11.42 1.11 -2.83
CA GLY A 95 -11.94 2.40 -3.25
C GLY A 95 -11.19 3.56 -2.62
N ALA A 96 -11.47 4.77 -3.10
CA ALA A 96 -10.84 5.98 -2.58
C ALA A 96 -11.64 6.48 -1.39
N LEU A 97 -11.02 6.51 -0.22
CA LEU A 97 -11.63 7.02 1.00
C LEU A 97 -11.20 8.48 1.22
N PRO A 98 -12.00 9.25 1.94
CA PRO A 98 -11.57 10.60 2.37
C PRO A 98 -10.33 10.53 3.26
N GLU A 99 -9.55 11.60 3.25
CA GLU A 99 -8.28 11.64 4.00
C GLU A 99 -8.47 11.30 5.48
N SER A 100 -9.53 11.82 6.11
CA SER A 100 -9.77 11.56 7.54
C SER A 100 -9.96 10.07 7.83
N GLU A 101 -10.63 9.35 6.93
CA GLU A 101 -10.84 7.91 7.09
C GLU A 101 -9.56 7.13 6.83
N ILE A 102 -8.74 7.60 5.89
CA ILE A 102 -7.45 6.97 5.61
C ILE A 102 -6.52 7.16 6.82
N ARG A 103 -6.50 8.35 7.43
CA ARG A 103 -5.70 8.59 8.63
C ARG A 103 -6.13 7.68 9.78
N ALA A 104 -7.44 7.54 9.99
CA ALA A 104 -7.95 6.64 11.03
C ALA A 104 -7.53 5.20 10.75
N PHE A 105 -7.57 4.79 9.48
CA PHE A 105 -7.14 3.47 9.06
C PHE A 105 -5.64 3.26 9.37
N LEU A 106 -4.80 4.20 8.95
CA LEU A 106 -3.34 4.11 9.16
C LEU A 106 -2.99 4.06 10.64
N ASP A 107 -3.71 4.84 11.46
CA ASP A 107 -3.41 4.93 12.89
C ASP A 107 -3.69 3.64 13.64
N ARG A 108 -4.45 2.71 13.03
CA ARG A 108 -4.72 1.42 13.67
C ARG A 108 -3.50 0.51 13.72
N PHE A 109 -2.54 0.70 12.81
CA PHE A 109 -1.39 -0.22 12.73
C PHE A 109 -0.03 0.49 12.63
N ALA A 110 0.00 1.78 12.31
CA ALA A 110 1.28 2.50 12.15
C ALA A 110 2.10 2.41 13.43
N LEU A 111 3.41 2.26 13.28
CA LEU A 111 4.29 2.19 14.43
C LEU A 111 4.28 3.51 15.20
N PRO A 112 4.59 3.49 16.51
CA PRO A 112 4.66 4.73 17.29
C PRO A 112 5.73 5.66 16.73
N PRO A 113 5.55 6.99 16.90
CA PRO A 113 6.55 7.95 16.43
C PRO A 113 7.85 7.86 17.19
#